data_5ca0b25ac20f20606e323451864014be
#
_entry.id   5ca0b25ac20f20606e323451864014be
#
_cell.length_a   1.000
_cell.length_b   1.000
_cell.length_c   1.000
_cell.angle_alpha   90.00
_cell.angle_beta   90.00
_cell.angle_gamma   90.00
#
_symmetry.space_group_name_H-M   'P 1'
#
loop_
_entity.id
_entity.type
_entity.pdbx_description
1 polymer ?
#
loop_
_entity_poly.entity_id
_entity_poly.type
_entity_poly.pdbx_seq_one_letter_code
_entity_poly.pdbx_strand_id
1 'polypeptide(L)'
;MKPAAVVFARRHRRYAADDKEILMPRATWNGAVLAESDRCLVVEGNQYFPPDAVKREYFKPSETHTVCSWKGTASYYDVVVDGEVNKDAAWYYPTPKDAAAQIAGYVAFWRGVTVE
;
A
#
# COMPACT_ATOMS: atom_id res chain seq x y z
N MET A 1 17.44 5.87 0.76
CA MET A 1 16.98 5.41 0.35
C MET A 1 16.75 5.37 -0.90
N LYS A 2 16.68 4.74 -1.50
CA LYS A 2 16.77 4.55 -2.66
C LYS A 2 15.55 4.28 -3.25
N PRO A 3 14.84 5.18 -3.59
CA PRO A 3 13.59 4.99 -4.29
C PRO A 3 13.74 4.19 -5.55
N ALA A 4 14.86 4.33 -6.17
CA ALA A 4 15.05 3.62 -7.43
C ALA A 4 15.02 2.12 -7.25
N ALA A 5 15.52 1.67 -6.14
CA ALA A 5 15.55 0.25 -5.89
C ALA A 5 14.16 -0.32 -5.75
N VAL A 6 13.25 0.52 -5.36
CA VAL A 6 11.90 0.10 -5.14
C VAL A 6 11.24 -0.39 -6.40
N VAL A 7 11.40 0.36 -7.46
CA VAL A 7 10.77 0.01 -8.71
C VAL A 7 11.45 -1.16 -9.35
N PHE A 8 12.75 -1.24 -9.15
CA PHE A 8 13.53 -2.30 -9.74
C PHE A 8 13.10 -3.67 -9.29
N ALA A 9 12.79 -3.83 -8.04
CA ALA A 9 12.42 -5.12 -7.53
C ALA A 9 11.23 -5.71 -8.25
N ARG A 10 10.28 -4.89 -8.60
CA ARG A 10 9.16 -5.37 -9.31
C ARG A 10 9.49 -5.88 -10.67
N ARG A 11 10.37 -5.22 -11.38
CA ARG A 11 10.67 -5.59 -12.69
C ARG A 11 11.27 -6.92 -12.83
N HIS A 12 12.02 -7.34 -11.85
CA HIS A 12 12.68 -8.60 -11.91
C HIS A 12 11.75 -9.75 -12.02
N ARG A 13 10.57 -9.58 -11.59
CA ARG A 13 9.68 -10.68 -11.53
C ARG A 13 9.01 -11.05 -12.80
N ARG A 14 9.30 -10.36 -13.83
CA ARG A 14 8.69 -10.67 -15.06
C ARG A 14 9.13 -11.88 -15.72
N TYR A 15 10.17 -12.50 -15.28
CA TYR A 15 10.71 -13.62 -15.99
C TYR A 15 10.03 -14.94 -15.79
N ALA A 16 9.56 -15.22 -14.64
CA ALA A 16 9.06 -16.53 -14.32
C ALA A 16 7.57 -16.60 -14.54
N ALA A 17 7.10 -17.77 -14.82
CA ALA A 17 5.69 -17.95 -15.07
C ALA A 17 4.85 -17.57 -13.86
N ASP A 18 5.30 -17.96 -12.69
CA ASP A 18 4.53 -17.65 -11.51
C ASP A 18 4.68 -16.22 -11.06
N ASP A 19 5.48 -15.47 -11.74
CA ASP A 19 5.61 -14.05 -11.44
C ASP A 19 4.34 -13.30 -11.70
N LYS A 20 3.41 -13.87 -12.42
CA LYS A 20 2.18 -13.20 -12.65
C LYS A 20 1.51 -12.81 -11.39
N GLU A 21 1.52 -13.69 -10.42
CA GLU A 21 0.91 -13.39 -9.16
C GLU A 21 1.64 -12.31 -8.45
N ILE A 22 2.96 -12.29 -8.62
CA ILE A 22 3.78 -11.29 -7.96
C ILE A 22 3.66 -9.95 -8.65
N LEU A 23 3.44 -9.96 -9.96
CA LEU A 23 3.31 -8.71 -10.70
C LEU A 23 1.99 -8.03 -10.43
N MET A 24 1.08 -8.73 -9.77
CA MET A 24 -0.23 -8.19 -9.48
C MET A 24 -0.51 -8.33 -8.01
N PRO A 25 0.22 -7.62 -7.16
CA PRO A 25 -0.03 -7.67 -5.73
C PRO A 25 -1.47 -7.39 -5.40
N ARG A 26 -1.95 -8.06 -4.36
CA ARG A 26 -3.33 -7.94 -3.94
C ARG A 26 -3.39 -7.85 -2.42
N ALA A 27 -4.15 -6.93 -1.89
CA ALA A 27 -4.37 -6.80 -0.46
C ALA A 27 -5.76 -7.32 -0.15
N THR A 28 -5.86 -8.27 0.78
CA THR A 28 -7.16 -8.86 1.14
C THR A 28 -7.33 -8.88 2.64
N TRP A 29 -8.56 -8.75 3.09
CA TRP A 29 -8.89 -8.84 4.50
C TRP A 29 -10.37 -9.21 4.62
N ASN A 30 -10.66 -10.11 5.54
CA ASN A 30 -12.03 -10.50 5.86
C ASN A 30 -12.81 -10.90 4.61
N GLY A 31 -12.14 -11.60 3.70
CA GLY A 31 -12.77 -12.12 2.48
C GLY A 31 -12.91 -11.10 1.35
N ALA A 32 -12.43 -9.88 1.50
CA ALA A 32 -12.58 -8.86 0.48
C ALA A 32 -11.22 -8.46 -0.09
N VAL A 33 -11.20 -8.17 -1.38
CA VAL A 33 -10.03 -7.60 -2.03
C VAL A 33 -10.09 -6.09 -1.85
N LEU A 34 -9.11 -5.55 -1.13
CA LEU A 34 -9.07 -4.12 -0.82
C LEU A 34 -8.38 -3.32 -1.90
N ALA A 35 -7.40 -3.92 -2.54
CA ALA A 35 -6.61 -3.26 -3.57
C ALA A 35 -5.89 -4.30 -4.40
N GLU A 36 -5.65 -3.98 -5.66
CA GLU A 36 -4.91 -4.88 -6.55
C GLU A 36 -4.32 -4.04 -7.67
N SER A 37 -3.03 -4.24 -7.98
CA SER A 37 -2.40 -3.44 -9.02
C SER A 37 -1.08 -4.04 -9.44
N ASP A 38 -0.74 -3.89 -10.72
CA ASP A 38 0.59 -4.24 -11.22
C ASP A 38 1.51 -3.02 -11.20
N ARG A 39 1.06 -1.91 -10.59
CA ARG A 39 1.86 -0.69 -10.53
C ARG A 39 2.23 -0.30 -9.10
N CYS A 40 2.30 -1.28 -8.20
CA CYS A 40 2.72 -1.01 -6.84
C CYS A 40 4.18 -0.61 -6.79
N LEU A 41 4.52 0.18 -5.78
CA LEU A 41 5.91 0.51 -5.48
C LEU A 41 6.25 -0.14 -4.16
N VAL A 42 7.46 -0.67 -4.05
CA VAL A 42 7.91 -1.32 -2.83
C VAL A 42 8.85 -0.40 -2.09
N VAL A 43 8.50 -0.03 -0.87
CA VAL A 43 9.33 0.82 -0.04
C VAL A 43 9.45 0.16 1.32
N GLU A 44 10.66 -0.07 1.76
CA GLU A 44 10.94 -0.69 3.06
C GLU A 44 10.19 -2.02 3.23
N GLY A 45 10.10 -2.77 2.13
CA GLY A 45 9.46 -4.08 2.18
C GLY A 45 7.94 -4.06 2.07
N ASN A 46 7.33 -2.89 2.00
CA ASN A 46 5.88 -2.78 1.90
C ASN A 46 5.46 -2.46 0.47
N GLN A 47 4.40 -3.08 0.02
CA GLN A 47 3.80 -2.76 -1.26
C GLN A 47 2.91 -1.54 -1.07
N TYR A 48 3.14 -0.51 -1.88
CA TYR A 48 2.31 0.69 -1.88
C TYR A 48 1.45 0.66 -3.14
N PHE A 49 0.15 0.65 -2.97
CA PHE A 49 -0.80 0.55 -4.08
C PHE A 49 -1.19 1.92 -4.57
N PRO A 50 -1.27 2.14 -5.88
CA PRO A 50 -1.69 3.44 -6.39
C PRO A 50 -3.05 3.83 -5.85
N PRO A 51 -3.34 5.10 -5.68
CA PRO A 51 -4.62 5.52 -5.13
C PRO A 51 -5.82 5.04 -5.92
N ASP A 52 -5.68 4.90 -7.24
CA ASP A 52 -6.80 4.47 -8.06
C ASP A 52 -7.00 2.95 -8.03
N ALA A 53 -6.14 2.23 -7.33
CA ALA A 53 -6.24 0.77 -7.24
C ALA A 53 -6.91 0.30 -5.96
N VAL A 54 -7.27 1.20 -5.06
CA VAL A 54 -7.91 0.80 -3.81
C VAL A 54 -9.42 0.88 -3.96
N LYS A 55 -10.12 -0.03 -3.31
CA LYS A 55 -11.58 -0.05 -3.36
C LYS A 55 -12.13 0.79 -2.24
N ARG A 56 -12.45 2.01 -2.59
CA ARG A 56 -12.77 3.04 -1.60
C ARG A 56 -13.88 2.70 -0.64
N GLU A 57 -14.79 1.86 -1.04
CA GLU A 57 -15.91 1.52 -0.17
C GLU A 57 -15.48 0.85 1.12
N TYR A 58 -14.26 0.32 1.18
CA TYR A 58 -13.79 -0.35 2.39
C TYR A 58 -12.96 0.55 3.29
N PHE A 59 -12.73 1.79 2.92
CA PHE A 59 -11.81 2.66 3.66
C PHE A 59 -12.52 3.81 4.33
N LYS A 60 -12.19 4.03 5.60
CA LYS A 60 -12.73 5.13 6.36
C LYS A 60 -11.60 5.96 6.92
N PRO A 61 -11.58 7.26 6.76
CA PRO A 61 -10.49 8.07 7.30
C PRO A 61 -10.35 7.90 8.80
N SER A 62 -9.12 7.80 9.25
CA SER A 62 -8.79 7.73 10.65
C SER A 62 -8.16 9.06 11.07
N GLU A 63 -8.19 9.33 12.36
CA GLU A 63 -7.54 10.53 12.86
C GLU A 63 -6.10 10.29 13.26
N THR A 64 -5.61 9.08 13.11
CA THR A 64 -4.25 8.74 13.48
C THR A 64 -3.26 9.29 12.45
N HIS A 65 -2.15 9.84 12.96
CA HIS A 65 -1.06 10.31 12.13
C HIS A 65 0.25 9.92 12.79
N THR A 66 1.24 9.57 11.99
CA THR A 66 2.57 9.28 12.51
C THR A 66 3.60 9.97 11.64
N VAL A 67 4.79 10.19 12.18
CA VAL A 67 5.84 10.90 11.47
C VAL A 67 6.99 9.97 11.17
N CYS A 68 7.40 9.94 9.91
CA CYS A 68 8.60 9.25 9.48
C CYS A 68 9.59 10.31 9.07
N SER A 69 10.82 10.24 9.60
CA SER A 69 11.76 11.34 9.40
C SER A 69 12.08 11.58 7.93
N TRP A 70 12.07 10.56 7.10
CA TRP A 70 12.43 10.76 5.69
C TRP A 70 11.23 10.74 4.75
N LYS A 71 10.12 10.14 5.15
CA LYS A 71 8.94 10.10 4.27
C LYS A 71 7.94 11.19 4.55
N GLY A 72 7.84 11.65 5.79
CA GLY A 72 6.90 12.71 6.15
C GLY A 72 5.83 12.20 7.09
N THR A 73 4.66 12.82 7.06
CA THR A 73 3.57 12.48 7.96
C THR A 73 2.62 11.50 7.28
N ALA A 74 2.42 10.36 7.90
CA ALA A 74 1.48 9.36 7.41
C ALA A 74 0.10 9.63 7.96
N SER A 75 -0.90 9.42 7.14
CA SER A 75 -2.30 9.40 7.55
C SER A 75 -2.79 7.97 7.44
N TYR A 76 -3.87 7.65 8.11
CA TYR A 76 -4.33 6.27 8.21
C TYR A 76 -5.79 6.11 7.80
N TYR A 77 -6.12 4.91 7.36
CA TYR A 77 -7.51 4.51 7.15
C TYR A 77 -7.84 3.33 8.05
N ASP A 78 -9.06 3.30 8.53
CA ASP A 78 -9.64 2.08 9.06
C ASP A 78 -10.18 1.31 7.86
N VAL A 79 -10.08 -0.01 7.91
CA VAL A 79 -10.64 -0.85 6.86
C VAL A 79 -11.89 -1.49 7.42
N VAL A 80 -13.00 -1.35 6.71
CA VAL A 80 -14.31 -1.84 7.17
C VAL A 80 -14.87 -2.78 6.12
N VAL A 81 -15.10 -4.04 6.51
CA VAL A 81 -15.66 -5.04 5.62
C VAL A 81 -16.74 -5.79 6.39
N ASP A 82 -17.94 -5.85 5.82
CA ASP A 82 -19.06 -6.56 6.44
C ASP A 82 -19.28 -6.14 7.88
N GLY A 83 -19.16 -4.85 8.15
CA GLY A 83 -19.40 -4.31 9.48
C GLY A 83 -18.25 -4.48 10.45
N GLU A 84 -17.19 -5.18 10.06
CA GLU A 84 -16.03 -5.33 10.93
C GLU A 84 -15.01 -4.28 10.64
N VAL A 85 -14.43 -3.71 11.68
CA VAL A 85 -13.49 -2.60 11.57
C VAL A 85 -12.10 -3.07 11.92
N ASN A 86 -11.16 -2.85 11.00
CA ASN A 86 -9.74 -3.07 11.26
C ASN A 86 -9.11 -1.69 11.39
N LYS A 87 -8.90 -1.28 12.62
CA LYS A 87 -8.48 0.08 12.91
C LYS A 87 -7.07 0.37 12.42
N ASP A 88 -6.91 1.47 11.69
CA ASP A 88 -5.61 1.93 11.20
C ASP A 88 -4.87 0.86 10.40
N ALA A 89 -5.59 0.08 9.63
CA ALA A 89 -5.01 -1.04 8.91
C ALA A 89 -4.31 -0.64 7.62
N ALA A 90 -4.47 0.60 7.20
CA ALA A 90 -3.82 1.10 5.98
C ALA A 90 -3.25 2.48 6.26
N TRP A 91 -2.16 2.82 5.55
CA TRP A 91 -1.58 4.15 5.71
C TRP A 91 -1.15 4.69 4.36
N TYR A 92 -0.97 6.00 4.29
CA TYR A 92 -0.53 6.68 3.08
C TYR A 92 0.11 8.00 3.48
N TYR A 93 0.93 8.55 2.57
CA TYR A 93 1.57 9.84 2.78
C TYR A 93 0.97 10.83 1.80
N PRO A 94 0.05 11.69 2.23
CA PRO A 94 -0.60 12.63 1.28
C PRO A 94 0.38 13.65 0.70
N THR A 95 1.34 14.09 1.51
CA THR A 95 2.33 15.05 1.04
C THR A 95 3.70 14.63 1.56
N PRO A 96 4.29 13.59 0.95
CA PRO A 96 5.57 13.08 1.44
C PRO A 96 6.70 14.07 1.17
N LYS A 97 7.80 13.87 1.88
CA LYS A 97 9.01 14.65 1.61
C LYS A 97 9.54 14.27 0.25
N ASP A 98 10.42 15.11 -0.30
CA ASP A 98 10.93 14.90 -1.64
C ASP A 98 11.53 13.53 -1.86
N ALA A 99 12.21 12.98 -0.88
CA ALA A 99 12.84 11.68 -1.02
C ALA A 99 11.83 10.56 -1.24
N ALA A 100 10.59 10.78 -0.89
CA ALA A 100 9.54 9.78 -1.05
C ALA A 100 8.41 10.27 -1.95
N ALA A 101 8.69 11.23 -2.79
CA ALA A 101 7.63 11.87 -3.59
C ALA A 101 6.86 10.88 -4.46
N GLN A 102 7.50 9.81 -4.90
CA GLN A 102 6.84 8.87 -5.80
C GLN A 102 5.71 8.08 -5.15
N ILE A 103 5.66 8.01 -3.82
CA ILE A 103 4.58 7.28 -3.17
C ILE A 103 3.44 8.19 -2.69
N ALA A 104 3.41 9.43 -3.14
CA ALA A 104 2.37 10.36 -2.71
C ALA A 104 0.99 9.76 -2.97
N GLY A 105 0.19 9.61 -1.92
CA GLY A 105 -1.17 9.07 -2.04
C GLY A 105 -1.27 7.56 -2.18
N TYR A 106 -0.17 6.86 -2.36
CA TYR A 106 -0.19 5.40 -2.45
C TYR A 106 -0.48 4.82 -1.07
N VAL A 107 -1.14 3.68 -1.04
CA VAL A 107 -1.65 3.08 0.20
C VAL A 107 -0.94 1.76 0.49
N ALA A 108 -0.49 1.60 1.72
CA ALA A 108 0.12 0.37 2.20
C ALA A 108 -0.72 -0.20 3.33
N PHE A 109 -0.51 -1.47 3.64
CA PHE A 109 -1.36 -2.21 4.57
C PHE A 109 -0.58 -2.96 5.61
N TRP A 110 -1.21 -3.21 6.75
CA TRP A 110 -0.66 -4.06 7.81
C TRP A 110 -1.81 -4.59 8.66
N ARG A 111 -1.54 -5.07 9.85
CA ARG A 111 -2.55 -5.46 10.84
C ARG A 111 -3.52 -6.50 10.32
N GLY A 112 -2.97 -7.60 9.87
CA GLY A 112 -3.81 -8.70 9.44
C GLY A 112 -4.27 -8.66 8.01
N VAL A 113 -4.00 -7.58 7.30
CA VAL A 113 -4.27 -7.54 5.86
C VAL A 113 -3.19 -8.38 5.17
N THR A 114 -3.63 -9.30 4.33
CA THR A 114 -2.70 -10.13 3.58
C THR A 114 -2.36 -9.43 2.27
N VAL A 115 -1.07 -9.33 1.97
CA VAL A 115 -0.63 -8.74 0.71
C VAL A 115 0.22 -9.79 0.01
N GLU A 116 -0.19 -10.23 -1.17
CA GLU A 116 0.55 -11.24 -1.90
C GLU A 116 0.51 -11.06 -3.42
#